data_e2d99ac51c844da6305bce19f7817859
#
_entry.id   e2d99ac51c844da6305bce19f7817859
#
_cell.length_a   1.000
_cell.length_b   1.000
_cell.length_c   1.000
_cell.angle_alpha   90.00
_cell.angle_beta   90.00
_cell.angle_gamma   90.00
#
_symmetry.space_group_name_H-M   'P 1'
#
loop_
_entity.id
_entity.type
_entity.pdbx_description
1 polymer ?
#
loop_
_entity_poly.entity_id
_entity_poly.type
_entity_poly.pdbx_seq_one_letter_code
_entity_poly.pdbx_strand_id
1 'polypeptide(L)'
;EEAKAVVPGKTELLYYENPFDQVFEATVLDVTAEGWAVLDRTLLYPEGGGQPADHGTLERAGQEFAVVDVQKSGDAVLHKLNQPGLEKGDRVKGKVDMRRRLAHARHHTATHLVHDSAKRILGRHVWQAGAQKSEERARLDISHYRRITEAELKAIELEANRRVMELTAVDTQFLPREEAEKLFGFELYQGGVPP
;
A
#
# COMPACT_ATOMS: atom_id res chain seq x y z
N GLU A 1 -3.18 14.80 -15.96
CA GLU A 1 -3.03 14.82 -14.47
C GLU A 1 -3.79 16.03 -13.97
N GLU A 2 -5.01 15.83 -13.50
CA GLU A 2 -5.74 16.89 -12.79
C GLU A 2 -5.03 17.14 -11.46
N ALA A 3 -4.64 18.38 -11.23
CA ALA A 3 -4.04 18.82 -9.97
C ALA A 3 -5.05 18.53 -8.85
N LYS A 4 -4.81 17.51 -8.04
CA LYS A 4 -5.63 17.19 -6.87
C LYS A 4 -5.64 18.43 -5.98
N ALA A 5 -6.80 19.04 -5.79
CA ALA A 5 -6.95 20.17 -4.87
C ALA A 5 -6.39 19.76 -3.50
N VAL A 6 -5.51 20.59 -2.94
CA VAL A 6 -4.97 20.37 -1.59
C VAL A 6 -6.12 20.56 -0.62
N VAL A 7 -6.64 19.48 -0.08
CA VAL A 7 -7.71 19.52 0.92
C VAL A 7 -7.06 19.78 2.27
N PRO A 8 -7.47 20.81 3.02
CA PRO A 8 -6.91 21.09 4.33
C PRO A 8 -7.29 20.00 5.33
N GLY A 9 -6.29 19.47 6.02
CA GLY A 9 -6.47 18.45 7.07
C GLY A 9 -5.22 17.61 7.22
N LYS A 10 -5.05 17.03 8.40
CA LYS A 10 -4.04 16.02 8.68
C LYS A 10 -4.74 14.76 9.16
N THR A 11 -4.47 13.65 8.50
CA THR A 11 -5.01 12.34 8.87
C THR A 11 -3.96 11.51 9.59
N GLU A 12 -4.29 10.99 10.77
CA GLU A 12 -3.47 10.01 11.48
C GLU A 12 -3.55 8.65 10.76
N LEU A 13 -2.39 8.07 10.47
CA LEU A 13 -2.28 6.87 9.62
C LEU A 13 -2.18 5.61 10.48
N LEU A 14 -3.32 5.12 11.00
CA LEU A 14 -3.38 3.98 11.93
C LEU A 14 -2.90 2.66 11.31
N TYR A 15 -2.96 2.51 9.99
CA TYR A 15 -2.55 1.29 9.29
C TYR A 15 -1.05 0.98 9.37
N TYR A 16 -0.21 1.92 9.78
CA TYR A 16 1.22 1.66 10.02
C TYR A 16 1.47 1.04 11.39
N GLU A 17 0.65 1.40 12.39
CA GLU A 17 0.78 0.88 13.75
C GLU A 17 0.04 -0.45 13.89
N ASN A 18 -1.17 -0.52 13.29
CA ASN A 18 -2.09 -1.64 13.43
C ASN A 18 -2.57 -2.16 12.05
N PRO A 19 -1.70 -2.78 11.24
CA PRO A 19 -2.03 -3.16 9.86
C PRO A 19 -3.11 -4.24 9.74
N PHE A 20 -3.39 -4.97 10.82
CA PHE A 20 -4.38 -6.06 10.88
C PHE A 20 -5.67 -5.66 11.58
N ASP A 21 -5.76 -4.46 12.13
CA ASP A 21 -7.01 -3.96 12.69
C ASP A 21 -8.03 -3.74 11.59
N GLN A 22 -9.27 -4.10 11.90
CA GLN A 22 -10.36 -4.06 10.93
C GLN A 22 -11.29 -2.86 11.12
N VAL A 23 -11.41 -2.37 12.34
CA VAL A 23 -12.40 -1.37 12.73
C VAL A 23 -11.72 -0.20 13.42
N PHE A 24 -12.17 1.01 13.10
CA PHE A 24 -11.69 2.24 13.74
C PHE A 24 -12.84 3.23 13.89
N GLU A 25 -12.65 4.20 14.76
CA GLU A 25 -13.53 5.36 14.91
C GLU A 25 -12.81 6.62 14.43
N ALA A 26 -13.52 7.49 13.74
CA ALA A 26 -12.97 8.72 13.22
C ALA A 26 -14.00 9.85 13.21
N THR A 27 -13.49 11.09 13.09
CA THR A 27 -14.29 12.27 12.86
C THR A 27 -14.08 12.78 11.45
N VAL A 28 -15.15 13.13 10.75
CA VAL A 28 -15.10 13.75 9.42
C VAL A 28 -14.60 15.18 9.56
N LEU A 29 -13.44 15.48 8.99
CA LEU A 29 -12.84 16.82 9.00
C LEU A 29 -13.41 17.70 7.90
N ASP A 30 -13.70 17.09 6.74
CA ASP A 30 -14.26 17.79 5.58
C ASP A 30 -14.89 16.79 4.60
N VAL A 31 -15.80 17.29 3.73
CA VAL A 31 -16.39 16.53 2.63
C VAL A 31 -16.41 17.40 1.39
N THR A 32 -15.77 16.93 0.30
CA THR A 32 -15.73 17.68 -0.95
C THR A 32 -17.02 17.52 -1.76
N ALA A 33 -17.27 18.44 -2.69
CA ALA A 33 -18.43 18.39 -3.58
C ALA A 33 -18.47 17.11 -4.44
N GLU A 34 -17.27 16.54 -4.74
CA GLU A 34 -17.11 15.32 -5.52
C GLU A 34 -17.32 14.05 -4.66
N GLY A 35 -17.68 14.17 -3.39
CA GLY A 35 -17.97 13.05 -2.48
C GLY A 35 -16.72 12.37 -1.92
N TRP A 36 -15.65 13.13 -1.68
CA TRP A 36 -14.50 12.68 -0.91
C TRP A 36 -14.61 13.14 0.54
N ALA A 37 -14.53 12.23 1.49
CA ALA A 37 -14.46 12.53 2.91
C ALA A 37 -13.01 12.53 3.39
N VAL A 38 -12.63 13.51 4.20
CA VAL A 38 -11.36 13.58 4.92
C VAL A 38 -11.63 13.24 6.38
N LEU A 39 -10.87 12.33 6.94
CA LEU A 39 -10.99 11.88 8.32
C LEU A 39 -9.79 12.35 9.15
N ASP A 40 -10.00 12.54 10.48
CA ASP A 40 -8.93 12.83 11.43
C ASP A 40 -7.93 11.66 11.56
N ARG A 41 -8.42 10.42 11.38
CA ARG A 41 -7.62 9.19 11.39
C ARG A 41 -8.22 8.11 10.51
N THR A 42 -7.41 7.16 10.05
CA THR A 42 -7.90 6.06 9.20
C THR A 42 -7.03 4.81 9.27
N LEU A 43 -7.69 3.63 9.18
CA LEU A 43 -7.06 2.35 8.85
C LEU A 43 -7.04 2.06 7.35
N LEU A 44 -7.82 2.80 6.53
CA LEU A 44 -7.92 2.56 5.09
C LEU A 44 -6.64 3.04 4.37
N TYR A 45 -5.94 2.12 3.72
CA TYR A 45 -4.68 2.37 3.02
C TYR A 45 -4.94 3.07 1.68
N PRO A 46 -4.30 4.22 1.42
CA PRO A 46 -4.42 4.90 0.13
C PRO A 46 -3.61 4.18 -0.95
N GLU A 47 -3.98 4.39 -2.20
CA GLU A 47 -3.18 3.88 -3.32
C GLU A 47 -1.73 4.38 -3.23
N GLY A 48 -0.78 3.44 -3.34
CA GLY A 48 0.64 3.78 -3.26
C GLY A 48 1.55 2.57 -3.46
N GLY A 49 2.77 2.82 -3.96
CA GLY A 49 3.77 1.75 -4.16
C GLY A 49 3.32 0.63 -5.11
N GLY A 50 2.42 0.91 -6.06
CA GLY A 50 1.83 -0.09 -6.95
C GLY A 50 0.80 -1.00 -6.28
N GLN A 51 0.37 -0.69 -5.05
CA GLN A 51 -0.74 -1.32 -4.37
C GLN A 51 -1.98 -0.45 -4.55
N PRO A 52 -3.11 -1.01 -5.03
CA PRO A 52 -4.38 -0.31 -5.09
C PRO A 52 -4.90 0.09 -3.70
N ALA A 53 -5.75 1.09 -3.67
CA ALA A 53 -6.43 1.54 -2.47
C ALA A 53 -7.25 0.44 -1.80
N ASP A 54 -7.38 0.52 -0.49
CA ASP A 54 -8.36 -0.29 0.24
C ASP A 54 -9.79 0.12 -0.11
N HIS A 55 -10.68 -0.83 0.10
CA HIS A 55 -12.12 -0.59 0.19
C HIS A 55 -12.59 -0.84 1.62
N GLY A 56 -13.77 -0.34 1.93
CA GLY A 56 -14.37 -0.52 3.24
C GLY A 56 -15.70 0.20 3.35
N THR A 57 -16.11 0.46 4.58
CA THR A 57 -17.34 1.21 4.87
C THR A 57 -17.10 2.21 5.99
N LEU A 58 -17.85 3.30 5.94
CA LEU A 58 -18.02 4.25 7.04
C LEU A 58 -19.49 4.21 7.47
N GLU A 59 -19.74 4.01 8.75
CA GLU A 59 -21.07 3.99 9.32
C GLU A 59 -21.29 5.21 10.21
N ARG A 60 -22.42 5.90 10.00
CA ARG A 60 -22.91 6.99 10.85
C ARG A 60 -24.35 6.74 11.25
N ALA A 61 -24.61 6.57 12.53
CA ALA A 61 -25.96 6.40 13.11
C ALA A 61 -26.81 5.31 12.39
N GLY A 62 -26.20 4.19 12.04
CA GLY A 62 -26.88 3.08 11.35
C GLY A 62 -26.95 3.21 9.82
N GLN A 63 -26.48 4.31 9.25
CA GLN A 63 -26.34 4.48 7.80
C GLN A 63 -24.91 4.15 7.36
N GLU A 64 -24.79 3.27 6.37
CA GLU A 64 -23.51 2.83 5.84
C GLU A 64 -23.20 3.51 4.51
N PHE A 65 -21.93 3.93 4.35
CA PHE A 65 -21.36 4.53 3.15
C PHE A 65 -20.19 3.67 2.70
N ALA A 66 -20.25 3.10 1.50
CA ALA A 66 -19.12 2.36 0.96
C ALA A 66 -18.00 3.30 0.55
N VAL A 67 -16.77 2.97 0.97
CA VAL A 67 -15.53 3.61 0.52
C VAL A 67 -15.00 2.80 -0.67
N VAL A 68 -14.99 3.41 -1.84
CA VAL A 68 -14.65 2.76 -3.11
C VAL A 68 -13.27 3.14 -3.65
N ASP A 69 -12.65 4.17 -3.09
CA ASP A 69 -11.26 4.57 -3.37
C ASP A 69 -10.69 5.35 -2.19
N VAL A 70 -9.38 5.28 -2.01
CA VAL A 70 -8.64 6.02 -0.97
C VAL A 70 -7.38 6.61 -1.59
N GLN A 71 -7.20 7.91 -1.47
CA GLN A 71 -6.09 8.65 -2.07
C GLN A 71 -5.40 9.53 -1.04
N LYS A 72 -4.09 9.75 -1.21
CA LYS A 72 -3.32 10.66 -0.38
C LYS A 72 -3.18 12.02 -1.07
N SER A 73 -3.41 13.11 -0.32
CA SER A 73 -3.19 14.49 -0.76
C SER A 73 -2.48 15.27 0.34
N GLY A 74 -1.17 15.47 0.20
CA GLY A 74 -0.34 16.04 1.26
C GLY A 74 -0.39 15.20 2.54
N ASP A 75 -0.81 15.82 3.65
CA ASP A 75 -0.97 15.14 4.95
C ASP A 75 -2.39 14.55 5.16
N ALA A 76 -3.31 14.77 4.22
CA ALA A 76 -4.66 14.27 4.28
C ALA A 76 -4.83 12.95 3.51
N VAL A 77 -5.74 12.10 3.99
CA VAL A 77 -6.24 10.93 3.28
C VAL A 77 -7.70 11.16 2.91
N LEU A 78 -8.00 11.04 1.62
CA LEU A 78 -9.32 11.22 1.03
C LEU A 78 -9.98 9.87 0.81
N HIS A 79 -11.23 9.76 1.22
CA HIS A 79 -12.03 8.53 1.11
C HIS A 79 -13.19 8.79 0.15
N LYS A 80 -13.19 8.17 -1.03
CA LYS A 80 -14.27 8.30 -2.01
C LYS A 80 -15.48 7.50 -1.56
N LEU A 81 -16.60 8.20 -1.36
CA LEU A 81 -17.86 7.58 -0.97
C LEU A 81 -18.71 7.24 -2.20
N ASN A 82 -19.44 6.14 -2.12
CA ASN A 82 -20.39 5.72 -3.16
C ASN A 82 -21.64 6.60 -3.23
N GLN A 83 -21.93 7.35 -2.16
CA GLN A 83 -23.12 8.22 -2.04
C GLN A 83 -22.83 9.39 -1.09
N PRO A 84 -23.52 10.53 -1.26
CA PRO A 84 -23.43 11.65 -0.33
C PRO A 84 -24.16 11.36 0.99
N GLY A 85 -23.90 12.18 2.01
CA GLY A 85 -24.65 12.14 3.27
C GLY A 85 -23.80 12.30 4.53
N LEU A 86 -22.47 12.20 4.44
CA LEU A 86 -21.59 12.61 5.55
C LEU A 86 -21.35 14.12 5.50
N GLU A 87 -21.23 14.70 6.68
CA GLU A 87 -20.97 16.12 6.89
C GLU A 87 -19.77 16.32 7.82
N LYS A 88 -19.16 17.49 7.74
CA LYS A 88 -18.08 17.88 8.66
C LYS A 88 -18.55 17.82 10.12
N GLY A 89 -17.75 17.15 10.95
CA GLY A 89 -18.02 16.94 12.36
C GLY A 89 -18.75 15.63 12.69
N ASP A 90 -19.19 14.88 11.68
CA ASP A 90 -19.78 13.56 11.88
C ASP A 90 -18.77 12.60 12.53
N ARG A 91 -19.23 11.82 13.49
CA ARG A 91 -18.50 10.66 14.01
C ARG A 91 -18.88 9.43 13.22
N VAL A 92 -17.88 8.72 12.72
CA VAL A 92 -18.07 7.54 11.90
C VAL A 92 -17.31 6.35 12.48
N LYS A 93 -17.86 5.17 12.29
CA LYS A 93 -17.18 3.90 12.51
C LYS A 93 -16.73 3.35 11.17
N GLY A 94 -15.43 3.27 10.97
CA GLY A 94 -14.83 2.73 9.76
C GLY A 94 -14.58 1.23 9.87
N LYS A 95 -14.79 0.50 8.77
CA LYS A 95 -14.48 -0.93 8.65
C LYS A 95 -13.75 -1.18 7.34
N VAL A 96 -12.59 -1.85 7.43
CA VAL A 96 -11.75 -2.20 6.29
C VAL A 96 -12.23 -3.53 5.68
N ASP A 97 -12.26 -3.64 4.34
CA ASP A 97 -12.35 -4.93 3.66
C ASP A 97 -11.03 -5.71 3.84
N MET A 98 -10.99 -6.51 4.88
CA MET A 98 -9.79 -7.28 5.23
C MET A 98 -9.46 -8.38 4.21
N ARG A 99 -10.43 -8.89 3.46
CA ARG A 99 -10.15 -9.85 2.39
C ARG A 99 -9.28 -9.20 1.31
N ARG A 100 -9.69 -8.02 0.85
CA ARG A 100 -8.95 -7.22 -0.12
C ARG A 100 -7.59 -6.77 0.43
N ARG A 101 -7.56 -6.22 1.67
CA ARG A 101 -6.34 -5.80 2.34
C ARG A 101 -5.30 -6.92 2.41
N LEU A 102 -5.69 -8.10 2.88
CA LEU A 102 -4.77 -9.22 3.03
C LEU A 102 -4.28 -9.76 1.69
N ALA A 103 -5.13 -9.77 0.65
CA ALA A 103 -4.70 -10.14 -0.70
C ALA A 103 -3.60 -9.19 -1.19
N HIS A 104 -3.81 -7.88 -1.10
CA HIS A 104 -2.82 -6.88 -1.50
C HIS A 104 -1.55 -6.93 -0.67
N ALA A 105 -1.65 -7.05 0.66
CA ALA A 105 -0.50 -7.15 1.55
C ALA A 105 0.37 -8.39 1.24
N ARG A 106 -0.26 -9.55 1.00
CA ARG A 106 0.45 -10.78 0.60
C ARG A 106 1.15 -10.60 -0.75
N HIS A 107 0.47 -10.05 -1.74
CA HIS A 107 1.06 -9.80 -3.06
C HIS A 107 2.19 -8.76 -2.99
N HIS A 108 2.07 -7.76 -2.13
CA HIS A 108 3.12 -6.76 -1.92
C HIS A 108 4.39 -7.42 -1.35
N THR A 109 4.26 -8.15 -0.24
CA THR A 109 5.38 -8.87 0.37
C THR A 109 5.98 -9.92 -0.59
N ALA A 110 5.13 -10.70 -1.27
CA ALA A 110 5.58 -11.68 -2.26
C ALA A 110 6.38 -11.04 -3.40
N THR A 111 5.98 -9.84 -3.86
CA THR A 111 6.72 -9.11 -4.89
C THR A 111 8.16 -8.81 -4.45
N HIS A 112 8.36 -8.36 -3.20
CA HIS A 112 9.69 -8.12 -2.64
C HIS A 112 10.50 -9.41 -2.49
N LEU A 113 9.88 -10.50 -2.02
CA LEU A 113 10.54 -11.81 -1.90
C LEU A 113 10.98 -12.35 -3.25
N VAL A 114 10.14 -12.26 -4.29
CA VAL A 114 10.48 -12.69 -5.65
C VAL A 114 11.58 -11.80 -6.23
N HIS A 115 11.57 -10.49 -6.00
CA HIS A 115 12.62 -9.58 -6.43
C HIS A 115 13.98 -9.93 -5.79
N ASP A 116 14.05 -10.12 -4.46
CA ASP A 116 15.28 -10.53 -3.77
C ASP A 116 15.75 -11.89 -4.27
N SER A 117 14.86 -12.85 -4.46
CA SER A 117 15.17 -14.17 -5.02
C SER A 117 15.75 -14.07 -6.45
N ALA A 118 15.17 -13.20 -7.29
CA ALA A 118 15.69 -12.94 -8.62
C ALA A 118 17.09 -12.32 -8.58
N LYS A 119 17.35 -11.36 -7.68
CA LYS A 119 18.70 -10.80 -7.46
C LYS A 119 19.72 -11.85 -7.04
N ARG A 120 19.34 -12.80 -6.20
CA ARG A 120 20.22 -13.90 -5.75
C ARG A 120 20.57 -14.87 -6.87
N ILE A 121 19.60 -15.21 -7.71
CA ILE A 121 19.77 -16.19 -8.78
C ILE A 121 20.39 -15.58 -10.02
N LEU A 122 19.96 -14.39 -10.45
CA LEU A 122 20.38 -13.75 -11.69
C LEU A 122 21.53 -12.77 -11.52
N GLY A 123 21.74 -12.25 -10.31
CA GLY A 123 22.81 -11.31 -9.99
C GLY A 123 22.34 -9.93 -9.55
N ARG A 124 23.24 -9.15 -8.96
CA ARG A 124 22.97 -7.84 -8.35
C ARG A 124 22.50 -6.75 -9.32
N HIS A 125 22.65 -6.96 -10.63
CA HIS A 125 22.19 -6.04 -11.69
C HIS A 125 20.67 -6.07 -11.89
N VAL A 126 19.95 -6.97 -11.22
CA VAL A 126 18.50 -7.06 -11.28
C VAL A 126 17.88 -5.96 -10.43
N TRP A 127 17.11 -5.08 -11.07
CA TRP A 127 16.34 -4.01 -10.42
C TRP A 127 14.87 -4.14 -10.77
N GLN A 128 14.02 -3.66 -9.87
CA GLN A 128 12.60 -3.57 -10.16
C GLN A 128 12.35 -2.45 -11.19
N ALA A 129 11.83 -2.82 -12.35
CA ALA A 129 11.43 -1.89 -13.41
C ALA A 129 9.97 -1.48 -13.31
N GLY A 130 9.15 -2.29 -12.65
CA GLY A 130 7.73 -2.01 -12.39
C GLY A 130 7.10 -3.09 -11.52
N ALA A 131 5.98 -2.77 -10.91
CA ALA A 131 5.15 -3.74 -10.20
C ALA A 131 3.69 -3.35 -10.28
N GLN A 132 2.82 -4.33 -10.41
CA GLN A 132 1.37 -4.16 -10.37
C GLN A 132 0.77 -5.26 -9.51
N LYS A 133 -0.16 -4.88 -8.65
CA LYS A 133 -0.82 -5.81 -7.73
C LYS A 133 -2.34 -5.69 -7.89
N SER A 134 -3.03 -6.81 -7.77
CA SER A 134 -4.49 -6.90 -7.67
C SER A 134 -4.85 -7.87 -6.55
N GLU A 135 -6.13 -8.14 -6.34
CA GLU A 135 -6.56 -9.19 -5.40
C GLU A 135 -6.18 -10.60 -5.85
N GLU A 136 -6.05 -10.82 -7.16
CA GLU A 136 -5.88 -12.15 -7.76
C GLU A 136 -4.42 -12.45 -8.11
N ARG A 137 -3.63 -11.41 -8.43
CA ARG A 137 -2.26 -11.58 -8.94
C ARG A 137 -1.36 -10.38 -8.66
N ALA A 138 -0.05 -10.65 -8.68
CA ALA A 138 0.97 -9.63 -8.76
C ALA A 138 1.81 -9.83 -10.02
N ARG A 139 2.27 -8.71 -10.61
CA ARG A 139 3.27 -8.69 -11.67
C ARG A 139 4.48 -7.93 -11.18
N LEU A 140 5.65 -8.49 -11.41
CA LEU A 140 6.94 -7.85 -11.19
C LEU A 140 7.70 -7.78 -12.50
N ASP A 141 8.08 -6.59 -12.93
CA ASP A 141 8.94 -6.35 -14.06
C ASP A 141 10.36 -6.08 -13.52
N ILE A 142 11.35 -6.80 -14.03
CA ILE A 142 12.73 -6.64 -13.60
C ILE A 142 13.64 -6.32 -14.79
N SER A 143 14.71 -5.56 -14.53
CA SER A 143 15.77 -5.34 -15.51
C SER A 143 16.66 -6.60 -15.60
N HIS A 144 16.86 -7.09 -16.80
CA HIS A 144 17.81 -8.17 -17.07
C HIS A 144 18.27 -8.09 -18.53
N TYR A 145 19.51 -8.45 -18.83
CA TYR A 145 20.12 -8.26 -20.15
C TYR A 145 19.77 -9.35 -21.17
N ARG A 146 19.10 -10.43 -20.74
CA ARG A 146 18.66 -11.52 -21.60
C ARG A 146 17.34 -12.13 -21.11
N ARG A 147 16.76 -13.01 -21.92
CA ARG A 147 15.60 -13.80 -21.50
C ARG A 147 15.99 -14.73 -20.34
N ILE A 148 15.17 -14.76 -19.31
CA ILE A 148 15.29 -15.66 -18.17
C ILE A 148 14.95 -17.08 -18.65
N THR A 149 15.81 -18.05 -18.36
CA THR A 149 15.59 -19.45 -18.71
C THR A 149 14.59 -20.12 -17.76
N GLU A 150 13.99 -21.23 -18.20
CA GLU A 150 13.07 -22.02 -17.34
C GLU A 150 13.77 -22.54 -16.07
N ALA A 151 15.03 -22.93 -16.16
CA ALA A 151 15.80 -23.36 -15.00
C ALA A 151 15.99 -22.21 -13.98
N GLU A 152 16.26 -21.00 -14.46
CA GLU A 152 16.39 -19.81 -13.60
C GLU A 152 15.03 -19.42 -12.99
N LEU A 153 13.94 -19.45 -13.76
CA LEU A 153 12.60 -19.21 -13.23
C LEU A 153 12.25 -20.20 -12.10
N LYS A 154 12.53 -21.48 -12.30
CA LYS A 154 12.33 -22.50 -11.29
C LYS A 154 13.22 -22.29 -10.06
N ALA A 155 14.46 -21.86 -10.23
CA ALA A 155 15.36 -21.55 -9.12
C ALA A 155 14.85 -20.33 -8.33
N ILE A 156 14.35 -19.29 -9.00
CA ILE A 156 13.74 -18.12 -8.35
C ILE A 156 12.50 -18.53 -7.55
N GLU A 157 11.62 -19.34 -8.13
CA GLU A 157 10.42 -19.87 -7.46
C GLU A 157 10.78 -20.66 -6.20
N LEU A 158 11.73 -21.58 -6.30
CA LEU A 158 12.20 -22.38 -5.16
C LEU A 158 12.80 -21.52 -4.06
N GLU A 159 13.63 -20.52 -4.40
CA GLU A 159 14.22 -19.61 -3.42
C GLU A 159 13.15 -18.75 -2.75
N ALA A 160 12.18 -18.21 -3.49
CA ALA A 160 11.09 -17.44 -2.94
C ALA A 160 10.22 -18.29 -1.97
N ASN A 161 9.86 -19.52 -2.37
CA ASN A 161 9.10 -20.42 -1.52
C ASN A 161 9.90 -20.83 -0.27
N ARG A 162 11.21 -21.06 -0.38
CA ARG A 162 12.07 -21.34 0.77
C ARG A 162 12.01 -20.21 1.78
N ARG A 163 12.07 -18.95 1.34
CA ARG A 163 11.95 -17.77 2.22
C ARG A 163 10.61 -17.69 2.94
N VAL A 164 9.52 -18.02 2.24
CA VAL A 164 8.18 -18.09 2.85
C VAL A 164 8.14 -19.16 3.94
N MET A 165 8.69 -20.33 3.66
CA MET A 165 8.69 -21.47 4.61
C MET A 165 9.59 -21.24 5.83
N GLU A 166 10.63 -20.41 5.70
CA GLU A 166 11.51 -20.02 6.82
C GLU A 166 10.83 -19.02 7.77
N LEU A 167 9.61 -18.54 7.45
CA LEU A 167 8.88 -17.55 8.24
C LEU A 167 9.73 -16.31 8.56
N THR A 168 10.49 -15.83 7.56
CA THR A 168 11.36 -14.67 7.72
C THR A 168 10.56 -13.48 8.25
N ALA A 169 10.99 -12.91 9.36
CA ALA A 169 10.36 -11.74 9.93
C ALA A 169 10.45 -10.54 8.97
N VAL A 170 9.34 -9.81 8.85
CA VAL A 170 9.29 -8.54 8.13
C VAL A 170 9.23 -7.43 9.17
N ASP A 171 10.25 -6.61 9.19
CA ASP A 171 10.34 -5.44 10.07
C ASP A 171 10.08 -4.16 9.29
N THR A 172 9.32 -3.23 9.88
CA THR A 172 8.99 -1.95 9.27
C THR A 172 9.41 -0.83 10.21
N GLN A 173 10.26 0.08 9.71
CA GLN A 173 10.80 1.17 10.50
C GLN A 173 10.70 2.49 9.74
N PHE A 174 10.44 3.57 10.46
CA PHE A 174 10.56 4.93 9.95
C PHE A 174 11.90 5.50 10.40
N LEU A 175 12.79 5.75 9.46
CA LEU A 175 14.11 6.31 9.71
C LEU A 175 14.28 7.63 8.96
N PRO A 176 15.07 8.58 9.48
CA PRO A 176 15.56 9.70 8.68
C PRO A 176 16.28 9.18 7.43
N ARG A 177 16.09 9.85 6.29
CA ARG A 177 16.66 9.42 5.01
C ARG A 177 18.16 9.15 5.08
N GLU A 178 18.92 10.04 5.69
CA GLU A 178 20.39 9.90 5.83
C GLU A 178 20.80 8.66 6.62
N GLU A 179 20.02 8.30 7.64
CA GLU A 179 20.27 7.10 8.45
C GLU A 179 19.92 5.82 7.67
N ALA A 180 18.78 5.81 6.99
CA ALA A 180 18.39 4.71 6.14
C ALA A 180 19.40 4.46 5.00
N GLU A 181 19.91 5.52 4.35
CA GLU A 181 20.94 5.44 3.31
C GLU A 181 22.28 4.90 3.85
N LYS A 182 22.65 5.25 5.08
CA LYS A 182 23.87 4.71 5.73
C LYS A 182 23.74 3.21 6.02
N LEU A 183 22.54 2.75 6.43
CA LEU A 183 22.31 1.34 6.79
C LEU A 183 22.12 0.45 5.57
N PHE A 184 21.37 0.89 4.55
CA PHE A 184 20.93 0.06 3.45
C PHE A 184 21.49 0.47 2.08
N GLY A 185 22.11 1.65 1.97
CA GLY A 185 22.69 2.15 0.74
C GLY A 185 21.67 2.20 -0.40
N PHE A 186 22.12 1.86 -1.62
CA PHE A 186 21.26 1.88 -2.80
C PHE A 186 20.16 0.81 -2.81
N GLU A 187 20.17 -0.14 -1.90
CA GLU A 187 19.12 -1.17 -1.82
C GLU A 187 17.76 -0.62 -1.37
N LEU A 188 17.74 0.60 -0.78
CA LEU A 188 16.51 1.33 -0.50
C LEU A 188 15.71 1.71 -1.76
N TYR A 189 16.38 1.84 -2.90
CA TYR A 189 15.82 2.43 -4.10
C TYR A 189 15.52 1.35 -5.14
N GLN A 190 14.39 0.68 -5.01
CA GLN A 190 14.05 -0.44 -5.89
C GLN A 190 13.58 -0.03 -7.28
N GLY A 191 13.27 1.23 -7.51
CA GLY A 191 12.81 1.76 -8.79
C GLY A 191 13.55 3.01 -9.28
N GLY A 192 14.74 3.27 -8.74
CA GLY A 192 15.51 4.50 -8.96
C GLY A 192 15.47 5.43 -7.75
N VAL A 193 16.47 6.31 -7.64
CA VAL A 193 16.53 7.31 -6.56
C VAL A 193 15.37 8.28 -6.75
N PRO A 194 14.46 8.47 -5.78
CA PRO A 194 13.43 9.48 -5.88
C PRO A 194 14.07 10.89 -5.92
N PRO A 195 13.45 11.82 -6.64
CA PRO A 195 13.96 13.19 -6.78
C PRO A 195 14.04 13.93 -5.45
#